data_4d6091feca73587fdc1d71972dcdb84a
#
_entry.id   4d6091feca73587fdc1d71972dcdb84a
#
_cell.length_a   1.000
_cell.length_b   1.000
_cell.length_c   1.000
_cell.angle_alpha   90.00
_cell.angle_beta   90.00
_cell.angle_gamma   90.00
#
_symmetry.space_group_name_H-M   'P 1'
#
loop_
_entity.id
_entity.type
_entity.pdbx_description
1 polymer ?
#
loop_
_entity_poly.entity_id
_entity_poly.type
_entity_poly.pdbx_seq_one_letter_code
_entity_poly.pdbx_strand_id
1 'polypeptide(L)'
;MKEKEALQRTVEEVNTADWYLCSNRVPVYDAEYQHMAKYVMDGRAVQVKAIGEEWVEIKSQGLIGYITRADFDNFFSEISLNVG
;
A
#
# COMPACT_ATOMS: atom_id res chain seq x y z
N MET A 1 10.40 16.29 9.15
CA MET A 1 11.14 16.23 8.02
C MET A 1 11.91 15.00 7.79
N LYS A 2 12.58 14.45 8.78
CA LYS A 2 13.25 13.22 8.57
C LYS A 2 12.34 12.09 8.25
N GLU A 3 11.22 12.06 8.92
CA GLU A 3 10.24 11.06 8.66
C GLU A 3 9.75 11.14 7.25
N LYS A 4 9.54 12.36 6.79
CA LYS A 4 9.05 12.56 5.47
C LYS A 4 10.07 12.15 4.43
N GLU A 5 11.31 12.41 4.72
CA GLU A 5 12.35 12.00 3.81
C GLU A 5 12.46 10.50 3.72
N ALA A 6 12.36 9.85 4.86
CA ALA A 6 12.45 8.41 4.87
C ALA A 6 11.30 7.82 4.09
N LEU A 7 10.12 8.39 4.24
CA LEU A 7 8.98 7.90 3.53
C LEU A 7 9.15 8.12 2.04
N GLN A 8 9.68 9.25 1.65
CA GLN A 8 9.91 9.51 0.27
C GLN A 8 10.90 8.57 -0.33
N ARG A 9 11.93 8.26 0.42
CA ARG A 9 12.91 7.34 -0.05
C ARG A 9 12.31 5.97 -0.26
N THR A 10 11.42 5.58 0.64
CA THR A 10 10.73 4.32 0.49
C THR A 10 9.93 4.31 -0.80
N VAL A 11 9.26 5.40 -1.07
CA VAL A 11 8.48 5.49 -2.28
C VAL A 11 9.35 5.36 -3.51
N GLU A 12 10.50 5.97 -3.49
CA GLU A 12 11.38 5.86 -4.63
C GLU A 12 11.85 4.45 -4.87
N GLU A 13 12.16 3.76 -3.80
CA GLU A 13 12.58 2.39 -3.95
C GLU A 13 11.45 1.53 -4.43
N VAL A 14 10.28 1.79 -3.94
CA VAL A 14 9.14 0.99 -4.27
C VAL A 14 8.67 1.26 -5.66
N ASN A 15 8.86 2.47 -6.12
CA ASN A 15 8.38 2.85 -7.42
C ASN A 15 8.95 2.09 -8.56
N THR A 16 9.93 1.33 -8.31
CA THR A 16 10.42 0.54 -9.38
C THR A 16 9.63 -0.72 -9.48
N ALA A 17 8.41 -0.67 -9.18
CA ALA A 17 7.57 -1.78 -9.44
C ALA A 17 7.25 -2.59 -8.24
N ASP A 18 6.90 -1.95 -7.23
CA ASP A 18 6.55 -2.70 -6.07
C ASP A 18 5.07 -2.90 -6.01
N TRP A 19 4.69 -4.05 -6.43
CA TRP A 19 3.31 -4.46 -6.41
C TRP A 19 3.14 -5.49 -5.30
N TYR A 20 1.99 -5.43 -4.64
CA TYR A 20 1.69 -6.36 -3.56
C TYR A 20 0.36 -7.01 -3.82
N LEU A 21 0.28 -8.27 -3.46
CA LEU A 21 -0.94 -9.04 -3.62
C LEU A 21 -1.67 -9.10 -2.30
N CYS A 22 -2.95 -8.82 -2.33
CA CYS A 22 -3.78 -8.84 -1.14
C CYS A 22 -4.38 -10.23 -0.97
N SER A 23 -4.29 -10.79 0.22
CA SER A 23 -4.79 -12.13 0.47
C SER A 23 -6.03 -12.12 1.36
N ASN A 24 -6.64 -10.96 1.54
CA ASN A 24 -7.85 -10.88 2.34
C ASN A 24 -8.51 -9.57 1.99
N ARG A 25 -9.78 -9.40 2.33
CA ARG A 25 -10.46 -8.14 2.08
C ARG A 25 -9.99 -7.12 3.11
N VAL A 26 -9.46 -6.02 2.64
CA VAL A 26 -8.87 -5.02 3.52
C VAL A 26 -9.55 -3.68 3.31
N PRO A 27 -10.00 -3.01 4.36
CA PRO A 27 -10.65 -1.72 4.19
C PRO A 27 -9.66 -0.63 3.78
N VAL A 28 -10.14 0.31 3.00
CA VAL A 28 -9.34 1.41 2.51
C VAL A 28 -9.82 2.70 3.15
N TYR A 29 -8.88 3.55 3.52
CA TYR A 29 -9.16 4.80 4.19
C TYR A 29 -8.69 5.97 3.32
N ASP A 30 -9.30 7.13 3.51
CA ASP A 30 -8.92 8.30 2.72
C ASP A 30 -7.76 9.02 3.41
N ALA A 31 -7.38 10.17 2.87
CA ALA A 31 -6.25 10.90 3.39
C ALA A 31 -6.46 11.43 4.80
N GLU A 32 -7.68 11.41 5.27
CA GLU A 32 -7.97 11.81 6.63
C GLU A 32 -8.21 10.59 7.50
N TYR A 33 -7.88 9.42 6.96
CA TYR A 33 -7.98 8.15 7.67
C TYR A 33 -9.42 7.80 8.04
N GLN A 34 -10.34 8.18 7.16
CA GLN A 34 -11.74 7.82 7.33
C GLN A 34 -12.04 6.69 6.36
N HIS A 35 -12.80 5.71 6.82
CA HIS A 35 -13.12 4.56 5.98
C HIS A 35 -13.96 5.02 4.78
N MET A 36 -13.53 4.63 3.60
CA MET A 36 -14.14 5.09 2.38
C MET A 36 -15.21 4.18 1.85
N ALA A 37 -15.59 3.18 2.60
CA ALA A 37 -16.56 2.19 2.15
C ALA A 37 -16.02 1.45 0.91
N LYS A 38 -14.71 1.35 0.83
CA LYS A 38 -14.06 0.61 -0.24
C LYS A 38 -13.11 -0.38 0.36
N TYR A 39 -12.81 -1.44 -0.40
CA TYR A 39 -11.96 -2.50 0.09
C TYR A 39 -11.03 -2.95 -1.01
N VAL A 40 -9.84 -3.39 -0.63
CA VAL A 40 -9.00 -4.14 -1.52
C VAL A 40 -9.43 -5.59 -1.35
N MET A 41 -9.82 -6.21 -2.43
CA MET A 41 -10.37 -7.54 -2.35
C MET A 41 -9.28 -8.59 -2.40
N ASP A 42 -9.59 -9.74 -1.85
CA ASP A 42 -8.69 -10.88 -1.88
C ASP A 42 -8.31 -11.19 -3.32
N GLY A 43 -7.03 -11.34 -3.56
CA GLY A 43 -6.53 -11.64 -4.90
C GLY A 43 -6.21 -10.42 -5.74
N ARG A 44 -6.42 -9.23 -5.20
CA ARG A 44 -6.17 -8.01 -5.97
C ARG A 44 -4.75 -7.51 -5.72
N ALA A 45 -4.11 -7.04 -6.76
CA ALA A 45 -2.78 -6.46 -6.64
C ALA A 45 -2.90 -4.95 -6.56
N VAL A 46 -2.08 -4.34 -5.73
CA VAL A 46 -2.06 -2.89 -5.60
C VAL A 46 -0.62 -2.41 -5.65
N GLN A 47 -0.44 -1.18 -6.04
CA GLN A 47 0.88 -0.58 -6.04
C GLN A 47 1.05 0.16 -4.72
N VAL A 48 2.15 -0.09 -4.04
CA VAL A 48 2.44 0.55 -2.77
C VAL A 48 3.24 1.80 -3.05
N LYS A 49 2.75 2.93 -2.58
CA LYS A 49 3.38 4.21 -2.84
C LYS A 49 4.24 4.69 -1.69
N ALA A 50 3.86 4.35 -0.47
CA ALA A 50 4.64 4.76 0.69
C ALA A 50 4.27 3.86 1.86
N ILE A 51 5.26 3.54 2.67
CA ILE A 51 5.05 2.69 3.84
C ILE A 51 5.41 3.47 5.08
N GLY A 52 4.43 3.75 5.91
CA GLY A 52 4.65 4.45 7.16
C GLY A 52 4.52 3.49 8.33
N GLU A 53 4.62 4.02 9.51
CA GLU A 53 4.55 3.19 10.70
C GLU A 53 3.14 2.70 10.98
N GLU A 54 2.17 3.53 10.73
CA GLU A 54 0.79 3.15 11.01
C GLU A 54 -0.07 3.04 9.78
N TRP A 55 0.34 3.64 8.69
CA TRP A 55 -0.45 3.67 7.48
C TRP A 55 0.42 3.40 6.27
N VAL A 56 -0.18 2.79 5.27
CA VAL A 56 0.49 2.50 4.01
C VAL A 56 -0.34 3.13 2.91
N GLU A 57 0.31 3.91 2.06
CA GLU A 57 -0.37 4.55 0.95
C GLU A 57 -0.31 3.64 -0.26
N ILE A 58 -1.45 3.36 -0.84
CA ILE A 58 -1.54 2.47 -1.98
C ILE A 58 -2.28 3.13 -3.11
N LYS A 59 -2.06 2.62 -4.30
CA LYS A 59 -2.80 3.05 -5.47
C LYS A 59 -3.46 1.83 -6.07
N SER A 60 -4.77 1.90 -6.22
CA SER A 60 -5.52 0.79 -6.75
C SER A 60 -6.52 1.33 -7.74
N GLN A 61 -6.47 0.83 -8.97
CA GLN A 61 -7.40 1.23 -10.00
C GLN A 61 -7.43 2.75 -10.20
N GLY A 62 -6.26 3.35 -10.13
CA GLY A 62 -6.15 4.78 -10.37
C GLY A 62 -6.47 5.67 -9.19
N LEU A 63 -6.82 5.10 -8.06
CA LEU A 63 -7.18 5.89 -6.89
C LEU A 63 -6.16 5.66 -5.78
N ILE A 64 -5.86 6.73 -5.07
CA ILE A 64 -4.96 6.64 -3.94
C ILE A 64 -5.79 6.40 -2.68
N GLY A 65 -5.33 5.48 -1.87
CA GLY A 65 -5.99 5.21 -0.60
C GLY A 65 -4.97 4.80 0.44
N TYR A 66 -5.45 4.56 1.65
CA TYR A 66 -4.58 4.19 2.76
C TYR A 66 -5.12 2.95 3.43
N ILE A 67 -4.21 2.10 3.86
CA ILE A 67 -4.59 0.92 4.63
C ILE A 67 -3.74 0.96 5.89
N THR A 68 -4.15 0.23 6.91
CA THR A 68 -3.37 0.22 8.15
C THR A 68 -2.11 -0.60 7.93
N ARG A 69 -1.06 -0.26 8.65
CA ARG A 69 0.18 -1.00 8.57
C ARG A 69 -0.03 -2.45 9.01
N ALA A 70 -0.91 -2.65 9.99
CA ALA A 70 -1.19 -3.99 10.47
C ALA A 70 -1.78 -4.85 9.36
N ASP A 71 -2.73 -4.32 8.62
CA ASP A 71 -3.33 -5.05 7.53
C ASP A 71 -2.31 -5.30 6.44
N PHE A 72 -1.46 -4.32 6.19
CA PHE A 72 -0.42 -4.47 5.20
C PHE A 72 0.52 -5.62 5.57
N ASP A 73 0.94 -5.65 6.81
CA ASP A 73 1.87 -6.68 7.26
C ASP A 73 1.23 -8.06 7.25
N ASN A 74 -0.06 -8.11 7.54
CA ASN A 74 -0.72 -9.41 7.68
C ASN A 74 -1.26 -9.98 6.38
N PHE A 75 -1.65 -9.12 5.45
CA PHE A 75 -2.40 -9.61 4.30
C PHE A 75 -1.82 -9.26 2.96
N PHE A 76 -0.69 -8.60 2.90
CA PHE A 76 -0.09 -8.23 1.62
C PHE A 76 1.26 -8.89 1.46
N SER A 77 1.51 -9.39 0.26
CA SER A 77 2.78 -10.00 -0.06
C SER A 77 3.35 -9.37 -1.29
N GLU A 78 4.62 -9.13 -1.27
CA GLU A 78 5.29 -8.52 -2.40
C GLU A 78 5.25 -9.46 -3.59
N ILE A 79 4.90 -8.93 -4.75
CA ILE A 79 4.92 -9.71 -5.97
C ILE A 79 6.22 -9.43 -6.66
N SER A 80 6.98 -10.46 -6.90
CA SER A 80 8.23 -10.30 -7.59
C SER A 80 7.94 -10.27 -9.07
N LEU A 81 8.03 -9.10 -9.65
CA LEU A 81 7.85 -8.97 -11.07
C LEU A 81 9.13 -9.10 -11.81
N ASN A 82 10.17 -9.18 -11.10
CA ASN A 82 11.44 -9.28 -11.71
C ASN A 82 11.76 -10.68 -11.96
N VAL A 83 11.68 -11.06 -13.14
CA VAL A 83 11.91 -12.39 -13.44
C VAL A 83 13.24 -12.65 -13.90
N GLY A 84 13.99 -11.86 -13.72
CA GLY A 84 15.32 -12.10 -14.12
C GLY A 84 16.09 -12.16 -14.65
#